data_c080130326a7fe628801a3df4bcb91df
#
_entry.id   c080130326a7fe628801a3df4bcb91df
#
_cell.length_a   1.000
_cell.length_b   1.000
_cell.length_c   1.000
_cell.angle_alpha   90.00
_cell.angle_beta   90.00
_cell.angle_gamma   90.00
#
_symmetry.space_group_name_H-M   'P 1'
#
loop_
_entity.id
_entity.type
_entity.pdbx_description
1 polymer ?
#
loop_
_entity_poly.entity_id
_entity_poly.type
_entity_poly.pdbx_seq_one_letter_code
_entity_poly.pdbx_strand_id
1 'polypeptide(L)'
;MAAGAAFTGLNLPMLIEAYASRLSMQTAHEIAKHIVEVAREGVKVKPEKLEPVKAAPAATKAPVQGAIPEGTVIGDGKIKYVLARVDTRLLHGQVATTWTKTTNPNRIIVVSDSVARDDLRKKMIEQAAPPGVKANVVPVEKMIQVAKDPRFGNTKAMLLFETPQDALKAIEGGVEIKELNIGSMAHSIGKVVVNKAIAMDKDDVKTIEKIKSKGIKFDIRKVPADSKENIDNLLKKAKAELGNA
;
A
#
# COMPACT_ATOMS: atom_id res chain seq x y z
N MET A 1 11.40 -41.02 28.67
CA MET A 1 11.30 -40.15 27.47
C MET A 1 10.20 -39.10 27.75
N ALA A 2 10.53 -37.81 27.80
CA ALA A 2 9.56 -36.77 28.02
C ALA A 2 8.63 -36.68 26.78
N ALA A 3 7.34 -36.88 26.95
CA ALA A 3 6.35 -36.75 25.90
C ALA A 3 6.29 -35.25 25.48
N GLY A 4 6.72 -34.95 24.27
CA GLY A 4 6.62 -33.61 23.67
C GLY A 4 5.21 -33.35 23.17
N ALA A 5 4.75 -32.11 23.25
CA ALA A 5 3.51 -31.66 22.65
C ALA A 5 3.81 -30.87 21.36
N ALA A 6 3.08 -31.15 20.26
CA ALA A 6 3.18 -30.43 19.01
C ALA A 6 1.91 -29.61 18.77
N PHE A 7 2.09 -28.39 18.25
CA PHE A 7 1.02 -27.48 17.91
C PHE A 7 1.00 -27.14 16.43
N THR A 8 -0.18 -27.01 15.87
CA THR A 8 -0.41 -26.51 14.52
C THR A 8 -1.31 -25.27 14.58
N GLY A 9 -1.07 -24.28 13.71
CA GLY A 9 -1.90 -23.08 13.67
C GLY A 9 -1.62 -22.09 14.81
N LEU A 10 -0.37 -21.66 14.97
CA LEU A 10 0.04 -20.69 16.00
C LEU A 10 -0.55 -19.29 15.76
N ASN A 11 -1.01 -18.65 16.84
CA ASN A 11 -1.35 -17.24 16.87
C ASN A 11 -0.54 -16.50 17.95
N LEU A 12 -0.52 -15.17 17.90
CA LEU A 12 0.28 -14.36 18.83
C LEU A 12 -0.11 -14.55 20.31
N PRO A 13 -1.38 -14.60 20.73
CA PRO A 13 -1.78 -14.95 22.09
C PRO A 13 -1.18 -16.27 22.57
N MET A 14 -1.17 -17.31 21.75
CA MET A 14 -0.56 -18.60 22.08
C MET A 14 0.92 -18.48 22.40
N LEU A 15 1.66 -17.70 21.61
CA LEU A 15 3.11 -17.54 21.79
C LEU A 15 3.44 -16.78 23.08
N ILE A 16 2.70 -15.73 23.37
CA ILE A 16 2.87 -14.94 24.61
C ILE A 16 2.59 -15.82 25.83
N GLU A 17 1.47 -16.54 25.80
CA GLU A 17 1.06 -17.39 26.93
C GLU A 17 1.97 -18.61 27.09
N ALA A 18 2.47 -19.20 25.99
CA ALA A 18 3.44 -20.26 26.04
C ALA A 18 4.73 -19.87 26.77
N TYR A 19 5.17 -18.62 26.54
CA TYR A 19 6.36 -18.10 27.22
C TYR A 19 6.08 -17.84 28.72
N ALA A 20 4.94 -17.22 29.04
CA ALA A 20 4.57 -16.89 30.41
C ALA A 20 4.33 -18.15 31.27
N SER A 21 3.61 -19.14 30.72
CA SER A 21 3.26 -20.37 31.42
C SER A 21 4.47 -21.26 31.78
N ARG A 22 5.60 -21.11 31.08
CA ARG A 22 6.85 -21.81 31.44
C ARG A 22 7.41 -21.43 32.80
N LEU A 23 7.02 -20.28 33.32
CA LEU A 23 7.47 -19.79 34.63
C LEU A 23 6.66 -20.36 35.80
N SER A 24 5.44 -20.86 35.54
CA SER A 24 4.48 -21.29 36.57
C SER A 24 4.02 -22.75 36.43
N MET A 25 4.13 -23.38 35.27
CA MET A 25 3.71 -24.73 34.98
C MET A 25 4.89 -25.68 34.82
N GLN A 26 4.74 -26.92 35.38
CA GLN A 26 5.86 -27.84 35.45
C GLN A 26 5.94 -28.85 34.30
N THR A 27 4.85 -29.05 33.57
CA THR A 27 4.79 -30.05 32.52
C THR A 27 4.41 -29.45 31.16
N ALA A 28 4.99 -29.96 30.07
CA ALA A 28 4.62 -29.57 28.73
C ALA A 28 3.13 -29.81 28.40
N HIS A 29 2.50 -30.78 29.04
CA HIS A 29 1.08 -31.11 28.86
C HIS A 29 0.13 -30.08 29.49
N GLU A 30 0.47 -29.59 30.68
CA GLU A 30 -0.28 -28.49 31.34
C GLU A 30 -0.20 -27.21 30.55
N ILE A 31 1.01 -26.86 30.12
CA ILE A 31 1.25 -25.67 29.24
C ILE A 31 0.45 -25.84 27.94
N ALA A 32 0.50 -27.00 27.31
CA ALA A 32 -0.22 -27.24 26.06
C ALA A 32 -1.74 -27.08 26.20
N LYS A 33 -2.32 -27.63 27.27
CA LYS A 33 -3.76 -27.53 27.56
C LYS A 33 -4.17 -26.08 27.77
N HIS A 34 -3.42 -25.35 28.59
CA HIS A 34 -3.68 -23.94 28.88
C HIS A 34 -3.59 -23.05 27.64
N ILE A 35 -2.57 -23.24 26.81
CA ILE A 35 -2.37 -22.46 25.57
C ILE A 35 -3.52 -22.68 24.58
N VAL A 36 -4.08 -23.89 24.48
CA VAL A 36 -5.22 -24.16 23.59
C VAL A 36 -6.46 -23.40 24.04
N GLU A 37 -6.69 -23.27 25.35
CA GLU A 37 -7.81 -22.48 25.88
C GLU A 37 -7.62 -20.98 25.55
N VAL A 38 -6.47 -20.42 25.84
CA VAL A 38 -6.14 -19.01 25.50
C VAL A 38 -6.21 -18.76 23.99
N ALA A 39 -5.79 -19.70 23.16
CA ALA A 39 -5.89 -19.59 21.71
C ALA A 39 -7.34 -19.52 21.23
N ARG A 40 -8.23 -20.32 21.81
CA ARG A 40 -9.67 -20.31 21.48
C ARG A 40 -10.32 -18.99 21.85
N GLU A 41 -9.97 -18.43 23.00
CA GLU A 41 -10.46 -17.12 23.43
C GLU A 41 -9.89 -15.96 22.59
N GLY A 42 -8.68 -16.13 22.06
CA GLY A 42 -8.01 -15.16 21.21
C GLY A 42 -8.55 -15.11 19.77
N VAL A 43 -9.26 -16.15 19.32
CA VAL A 43 -9.94 -16.17 18.02
C VAL A 43 -11.34 -15.59 18.18
N LYS A 44 -11.45 -14.27 18.04
CA LYS A 44 -12.74 -13.57 18.10
C LYS A 44 -13.15 -13.13 16.70
N VAL A 45 -14.36 -13.49 16.30
CA VAL A 45 -15.00 -12.96 15.09
C VAL A 45 -15.76 -11.70 15.49
N LYS A 46 -15.40 -10.58 14.91
CA LYS A 46 -16.18 -9.34 15.03
C LYS A 46 -16.72 -8.95 13.65
N PRO A 47 -17.99 -8.56 13.58
CA PRO A 47 -18.99 -8.41 14.64
C PRO A 47 -19.58 -9.78 15.09
N GLU A 48 -20.02 -9.85 16.32
CA GLU A 48 -20.54 -11.06 16.98
C GLU A 48 -21.83 -11.62 16.37
N LYS A 49 -22.47 -10.89 15.47
CA LYS A 49 -23.63 -11.35 14.69
C LYS A 49 -23.41 -11.06 13.21
N LEU A 50 -23.04 -12.08 12.45
CA LEU A 50 -23.25 -12.13 11.01
C LEU A 50 -24.70 -12.57 10.75
N GLU A 51 -25.65 -11.65 10.89
CA GLU A 51 -26.98 -11.86 10.32
C GLU A 51 -26.90 -11.61 8.81
N PRO A 52 -27.50 -12.47 7.97
CA PRO A 52 -27.56 -12.23 6.55
C PRO A 52 -28.37 -10.94 6.31
N VAL A 53 -27.70 -9.90 5.84
CA VAL A 53 -28.35 -8.65 5.46
C VAL A 53 -29.24 -8.93 4.28
N LYS A 54 -30.57 -8.95 4.49
CA LYS A 54 -31.56 -8.82 3.41
C LYS A 54 -31.22 -7.55 2.64
N ALA A 55 -30.99 -7.69 1.33
CA ALA A 55 -30.78 -6.56 0.45
C ALA A 55 -31.90 -5.52 0.62
N ALA A 56 -31.59 -4.42 1.28
CA ALA A 56 -32.44 -3.25 1.31
C ALA A 56 -32.35 -2.51 -0.02
N PRO A 57 -33.45 -1.95 -0.54
CA PRO A 57 -33.42 -1.16 -1.75
C PRO A 57 -32.48 0.03 -1.61
N ALA A 58 -31.83 0.43 -2.71
CA ALA A 58 -30.86 1.50 -2.77
C ALA A 58 -31.36 2.76 -2.06
N ALA A 59 -30.95 2.95 -0.81
CA ALA A 59 -31.20 4.17 -0.08
C ALA A 59 -30.31 5.28 -0.65
N THR A 60 -30.91 6.33 -1.14
CA THR A 60 -30.30 7.63 -1.36
C THR A 60 -29.44 7.97 -0.14
N LYS A 61 -28.12 8.09 -0.34
CA LYS A 61 -27.18 8.39 0.73
C LYS A 61 -27.57 9.69 1.41
N ALA A 62 -28.11 9.62 2.62
CA ALA A 62 -28.23 10.77 3.49
C ALA A 62 -26.84 11.42 3.65
N PRO A 63 -26.74 12.77 3.67
CA PRO A 63 -25.47 13.44 3.85
C PRO A 63 -24.88 13.03 5.20
N VAL A 64 -23.63 12.54 5.16
CA VAL A 64 -22.88 12.22 6.37
C VAL A 64 -22.71 13.48 7.18
N GLN A 65 -23.23 13.51 8.40
CA GLN A 65 -23.12 14.65 9.31
C GLN A 65 -21.63 15.01 9.48
N GLY A 66 -21.24 16.23 9.05
CA GLY A 66 -19.85 16.68 9.04
C GLY A 66 -19.14 16.60 7.68
N ALA A 67 -19.80 16.18 6.61
CA ALA A 67 -19.22 16.24 5.27
C ALA A 67 -19.11 17.72 4.80
N ILE A 68 -17.92 18.08 4.33
CA ILE A 68 -17.68 19.40 3.72
C ILE A 68 -18.58 19.53 2.49
N PRO A 69 -19.41 20.58 2.37
CA PRO A 69 -20.32 20.76 1.24
C PRO A 69 -19.57 20.73 -0.10
N GLU A 70 -20.23 20.23 -1.14
CA GLU A 70 -19.69 20.29 -2.50
C GLU A 70 -19.49 21.75 -2.92
N GLY A 71 -18.39 22.03 -3.64
CA GLY A 71 -18.02 23.37 -4.07
C GLY A 71 -17.25 24.18 -3.02
N THR A 72 -17.08 23.69 -1.78
CA THR A 72 -16.23 24.36 -0.80
C THR A 72 -14.76 24.26 -1.23
N VAL A 73 -14.09 25.43 -1.35
CA VAL A 73 -12.65 25.50 -1.64
C VAL A 73 -11.88 25.57 -0.32
N ILE A 74 -10.98 24.62 -0.09
CA ILE A 74 -10.10 24.60 1.07
C ILE A 74 -8.66 24.93 0.60
N GLY A 75 -8.00 25.87 1.29
CA GLY A 75 -6.67 26.34 0.90
C GLY A 75 -6.67 26.93 -0.52
N ASP A 76 -5.75 26.46 -1.36
CA ASP A 76 -5.68 26.83 -2.78
C ASP A 76 -6.54 25.94 -3.71
N GLY A 77 -7.33 25.04 -3.13
CA GLY A 77 -8.19 24.11 -3.86
C GLY A 77 -7.43 22.95 -4.53
N LYS A 78 -6.10 22.86 -4.35
CA LYS A 78 -5.26 21.85 -5.01
C LYS A 78 -4.52 20.97 -4.03
N ILE A 79 -4.50 19.67 -4.31
CA ILE A 79 -3.67 18.72 -3.56
C ILE A 79 -2.20 18.96 -3.87
N LYS A 80 -1.35 19.00 -2.84
CA LYS A 80 0.11 19.07 -2.97
C LYS A 80 0.70 17.66 -2.96
N TYR A 81 1.17 17.19 -4.10
CA TYR A 81 1.84 15.89 -4.20
C TYR A 81 3.31 16.03 -3.78
N VAL A 82 3.63 15.56 -2.57
CA VAL A 82 4.99 15.63 -2.01
C VAL A 82 5.85 14.45 -2.43
N LEU A 83 5.24 13.36 -2.87
CA LEU A 83 5.86 12.21 -3.52
C LEU A 83 4.81 11.49 -4.36
N ALA A 84 5.17 11.10 -5.57
CA ALA A 84 4.48 10.08 -6.35
C ALA A 84 5.48 8.94 -6.60
N ARG A 85 5.12 7.70 -6.19
CA ARG A 85 6.04 6.57 -6.18
C ARG A 85 5.40 5.30 -6.70
N VAL A 86 6.11 4.61 -7.57
CA VAL A 86 5.84 3.22 -7.94
C VAL A 86 6.67 2.30 -7.04
N ASP A 87 5.98 1.45 -6.29
CA ASP A 87 6.59 0.41 -5.47
C ASP A 87 5.61 -0.75 -5.33
N THR A 88 5.95 -1.92 -5.85
CA THR A 88 5.10 -3.13 -5.80
C THR A 88 4.66 -3.51 -4.39
N ARG A 89 5.44 -3.11 -3.38
CA ARG A 89 5.13 -3.36 -1.96
C ARG A 89 4.22 -2.28 -1.35
N LEU A 90 3.99 -1.17 -2.07
CA LEU A 90 3.18 -0.03 -1.62
C LEU A 90 3.65 0.56 -0.27
N LEU A 91 2.75 0.68 0.72
CA LEU A 91 3.11 1.17 2.04
C LEU A 91 3.76 0.05 2.86
N HIS A 92 5.06 0.18 3.08
CA HIS A 92 5.88 -0.74 3.87
C HIS A 92 6.90 0.03 4.71
N GLY A 93 7.68 -0.67 5.55
CA GLY A 93 8.54 -0.04 6.54
C GLY A 93 9.42 1.11 6.04
N GLN A 94 10.11 0.98 4.90
CA GLN A 94 10.96 2.05 4.35
C GLN A 94 10.14 3.26 3.87
N VAL A 95 8.94 3.05 3.31
CA VAL A 95 8.06 4.14 2.91
C VAL A 95 7.48 4.83 4.14
N ALA A 96 6.95 4.04 5.09
CA ALA A 96 6.34 4.55 6.31
C ALA A 96 7.33 5.32 7.21
N THR A 97 8.61 4.97 7.20
CA THR A 97 9.62 5.60 8.06
C THR A 97 10.45 6.66 7.32
N THR A 98 11.17 6.25 6.27
CA THR A 98 12.19 7.08 5.64
C THR A 98 11.57 8.13 4.71
N TRP A 99 10.72 7.70 3.76
CA TRP A 99 10.08 8.62 2.84
C TRP A 99 9.11 9.56 3.52
N THR A 100 8.33 9.07 4.49
CA THR A 100 7.39 9.91 5.24
C THR A 100 8.12 10.99 6.04
N LYS A 101 9.25 10.68 6.68
CA LYS A 101 10.06 11.68 7.38
C LYS A 101 10.63 12.73 6.43
N THR A 102 11.07 12.33 5.24
CA THR A 102 11.69 13.23 4.26
C THR A 102 10.67 14.14 3.59
N THR A 103 9.48 13.63 3.26
CA THR A 103 8.47 14.37 2.47
C THR A 103 7.37 14.98 3.31
N ASN A 104 7.24 14.57 4.58
CA ASN A 104 6.28 15.09 5.57
C ASN A 104 4.84 15.22 5.03
N PRO A 105 4.23 14.13 4.53
CA PRO A 105 2.85 14.13 4.07
C PRO A 105 1.89 14.16 5.27
N ASN A 106 0.70 14.73 5.10
CA ASN A 106 -0.39 14.52 6.05
C ASN A 106 -1.32 13.36 5.63
N ARG A 107 -1.15 12.87 4.38
CA ARG A 107 -1.91 11.74 3.85
C ARG A 107 -1.08 10.88 2.91
N ILE A 108 -1.18 9.57 3.09
CA ILE A 108 -0.67 8.57 2.14
C ILE A 108 -1.88 8.03 1.38
N ILE A 109 -1.83 8.05 0.05
CA ILE A 109 -2.90 7.53 -0.80
C ILE A 109 -2.30 6.44 -1.68
N VAL A 110 -2.71 5.21 -1.42
CA VAL A 110 -2.39 4.06 -2.27
C VAL A 110 -3.41 4.02 -3.39
N VAL A 111 -2.92 4.11 -4.61
CA VAL A 111 -3.73 4.18 -5.82
C VAL A 111 -3.54 2.90 -6.62
N SER A 112 -4.47 1.96 -6.48
CA SER A 112 -4.42 0.66 -7.15
C SER A 112 -5.83 0.06 -7.23
N ASP A 113 -6.25 -0.32 -8.44
CA ASP A 113 -7.56 -0.93 -8.64
C ASP A 113 -7.61 -2.35 -8.03
N SER A 114 -6.50 -3.09 -8.03
CA SER A 114 -6.39 -4.44 -7.47
C SER A 114 -6.54 -4.42 -5.95
N VAL A 115 -5.77 -3.56 -5.28
CA VAL A 115 -5.75 -3.45 -3.81
C VAL A 115 -7.05 -2.86 -3.27
N ALA A 116 -7.66 -1.94 -4.01
CA ALA A 116 -8.93 -1.34 -3.60
C ALA A 116 -10.10 -2.35 -3.53
N ARG A 117 -9.98 -3.47 -4.24
CA ARG A 117 -10.95 -4.59 -4.24
C ARG A 117 -10.64 -5.67 -3.21
N ASP A 118 -9.45 -5.65 -2.62
CA ASP A 118 -9.00 -6.59 -1.58
C ASP A 118 -9.15 -5.94 -0.21
N ASP A 119 -10.25 -6.19 0.47
CA ASP A 119 -10.58 -5.58 1.77
C ASP A 119 -9.54 -5.90 2.85
N LEU A 120 -8.93 -7.09 2.82
CA LEU A 120 -7.90 -7.48 3.79
C LEU A 120 -6.61 -6.67 3.55
N ARG A 121 -6.12 -6.68 2.32
CA ARG A 121 -4.91 -5.95 1.93
C ARG A 121 -5.07 -4.45 2.15
N LYS A 122 -6.23 -3.91 1.81
CA LYS A 122 -6.60 -2.50 2.06
C LYS A 122 -6.49 -2.15 3.55
N LYS A 123 -7.13 -2.93 4.44
CA LYS A 123 -7.09 -2.70 5.88
C LYS A 123 -5.67 -2.80 6.44
N MET A 124 -4.89 -3.77 5.99
CA MET A 124 -3.49 -3.92 6.41
C MET A 124 -2.64 -2.69 6.03
N ILE A 125 -2.81 -2.18 4.81
CA ILE A 125 -2.11 -0.98 4.34
C ILE A 125 -2.54 0.26 5.14
N GLU A 126 -3.83 0.45 5.35
CA GLU A 126 -4.35 1.59 6.11
C GLU A 126 -3.86 1.60 7.56
N GLN A 127 -3.71 0.41 8.17
CA GLN A 127 -3.15 0.25 9.52
C GLN A 127 -1.63 0.42 9.59
N ALA A 128 -0.91 0.26 8.49
CA ALA A 128 0.54 0.47 8.41
C ALA A 128 0.95 1.95 8.36
N ALA A 129 0.00 2.87 8.40
CA ALA A 129 0.26 4.30 8.39
C ALA A 129 1.06 4.72 9.64
N PRO A 130 2.10 5.56 9.49
CA PRO A 130 2.84 6.07 10.62
C PRO A 130 1.99 7.03 11.47
N PRO A 131 2.31 7.22 12.77
CA PRO A 131 1.57 8.13 13.63
C PRO A 131 1.43 9.53 13.03
N GLY A 132 0.23 10.11 13.11
CA GLY A 132 -0.07 11.44 12.60
C GLY A 132 -0.36 11.52 11.09
N VAL A 133 -0.20 10.43 10.35
CA VAL A 133 -0.49 10.36 8.91
C VAL A 133 -1.65 9.40 8.66
N LYS A 134 -2.63 9.81 7.85
CA LYS A 134 -3.72 8.93 7.46
C LYS A 134 -3.38 8.23 6.14
N ALA A 135 -3.54 6.90 6.07
CA ALA A 135 -3.47 6.16 4.83
C ALA A 135 -4.88 5.83 4.31
N ASN A 136 -5.03 5.86 3.00
CA ASN A 136 -6.24 5.46 2.30
C ASN A 136 -5.85 4.65 1.06
N VAL A 137 -6.65 3.64 0.74
CA VAL A 137 -6.52 2.88 -0.51
C VAL A 137 -7.71 3.21 -1.39
N VAL A 138 -7.45 3.64 -2.62
CA VAL A 138 -8.49 4.04 -3.57
C VAL A 138 -8.22 3.48 -4.96
N PRO A 139 -9.28 3.20 -5.75
CA PRO A 139 -9.13 2.92 -7.18
C PRO A 139 -8.55 4.14 -7.92
N VAL A 140 -7.91 3.92 -9.07
CA VAL A 140 -7.32 4.99 -9.88
C VAL A 140 -8.35 6.05 -10.26
N GLU A 141 -9.55 5.64 -10.67
CA GLU A 141 -10.64 6.55 -11.02
C GLU A 141 -11.06 7.45 -9.85
N LYS A 142 -11.09 6.90 -8.64
CA LYS A 142 -11.41 7.71 -7.44
C LYS A 142 -10.32 8.74 -7.15
N MET A 143 -9.04 8.40 -7.36
CA MET A 143 -7.95 9.36 -7.23
C MET A 143 -8.08 10.51 -8.24
N ILE A 144 -8.46 10.22 -9.49
CA ILE A 144 -8.71 11.23 -10.53
C ILE A 144 -9.83 12.20 -10.11
N GLN A 145 -10.93 11.68 -9.54
CA GLN A 145 -12.01 12.50 -9.01
C GLN A 145 -11.55 13.39 -7.84
N VAL A 146 -10.81 12.80 -6.89
CA VAL A 146 -10.30 13.50 -5.72
C VAL A 146 -9.29 14.60 -6.11
N ALA A 147 -8.48 14.38 -7.15
CA ALA A 147 -7.53 15.37 -7.66
C ALA A 147 -8.21 16.66 -8.20
N LYS A 148 -9.46 16.55 -8.64
CA LYS A 148 -10.25 17.66 -9.17
C LYS A 148 -11.14 18.35 -8.11
N ASP A 149 -11.19 17.79 -6.91
CA ASP A 149 -12.09 18.25 -5.85
C ASP A 149 -11.40 19.31 -4.96
N PRO A 150 -11.85 20.56 -4.97
CA PRO A 150 -11.20 21.65 -4.26
C PRO A 150 -11.26 21.52 -2.73
N ARG A 151 -12.06 20.61 -2.21
CA ARG A 151 -12.14 20.32 -0.76
C ARG A 151 -10.85 19.71 -0.20
N PHE A 152 -9.97 19.20 -1.05
CA PHE A 152 -8.71 18.58 -0.65
C PHE A 152 -7.50 19.51 -0.71
N GLY A 153 -7.67 20.82 -0.86
CA GLY A 153 -6.59 21.79 -1.06
C GLY A 153 -5.56 21.90 0.07
N ASN A 154 -5.89 21.45 1.29
CA ASN A 154 -4.91 21.37 2.41
C ASN A 154 -4.21 19.99 2.49
N THR A 155 -4.40 19.12 1.51
CA THR A 155 -3.81 17.79 1.50
C THR A 155 -2.40 17.84 0.95
N LYS A 156 -1.43 17.39 1.77
CA LYS A 156 -0.07 17.05 1.34
C LYS A 156 -0.02 15.53 1.14
N ALA A 157 -0.17 15.09 -0.10
CA ALA A 157 -0.32 13.67 -0.43
C ALA A 157 1.00 13.02 -0.86
N MET A 158 1.29 11.86 -0.28
CA MET A 158 2.18 10.87 -0.86
C MET A 158 1.33 9.87 -1.64
N LEU A 159 1.53 9.77 -2.95
CA LEU A 159 0.87 8.79 -3.81
C LEU A 159 1.75 7.55 -3.95
N LEU A 160 1.16 6.38 -3.73
CA LEU A 160 1.82 5.08 -3.94
C LEU A 160 1.05 4.28 -4.98
N PHE A 161 1.71 3.93 -6.05
CA PHE A 161 1.20 3.11 -7.14
C PHE A 161 1.83 1.72 -7.07
N GLU A 162 1.04 0.68 -7.30
CA GLU A 162 1.56 -0.70 -7.37
C GLU A 162 2.35 -0.93 -8.66
N THR A 163 1.89 -0.31 -9.76
CA THR A 163 2.43 -0.48 -11.11
C THR A 163 2.65 0.87 -11.79
N PRO A 164 3.55 0.96 -12.79
CA PRO A 164 3.67 2.17 -13.62
C PRO A 164 2.41 2.43 -14.45
N GLN A 165 1.62 1.41 -14.76
CA GLN A 165 0.36 1.52 -15.50
C GLN A 165 -0.70 2.29 -14.69
N ASP A 166 -0.81 2.04 -13.38
CA ASP A 166 -1.68 2.79 -12.49
C ASP A 166 -1.27 4.27 -12.43
N ALA A 167 0.04 4.54 -12.37
CA ALA A 167 0.57 5.89 -12.39
C ALA A 167 0.26 6.61 -13.72
N LEU A 168 0.45 5.93 -14.86
CA LEU A 168 0.11 6.49 -16.18
C LEU A 168 -1.38 6.83 -16.28
N LYS A 169 -2.26 5.91 -15.88
CA LYS A 169 -3.72 6.12 -15.91
C LYS A 169 -4.12 7.34 -15.04
N ALA A 170 -3.53 7.49 -13.86
CA ALA A 170 -3.77 8.65 -13.00
C ALA A 170 -3.30 9.97 -13.65
N ILE A 171 -2.09 9.98 -14.25
CA ILE A 171 -1.54 11.13 -14.98
C ILE A 171 -2.45 11.51 -16.16
N GLU A 172 -2.89 10.53 -16.94
CA GLU A 172 -3.81 10.74 -18.07
C GLU A 172 -5.19 11.25 -17.63
N GLY A 173 -5.63 10.86 -16.44
CA GLY A 173 -6.85 11.36 -15.82
C GLY A 173 -6.77 12.78 -15.25
N GLY A 174 -5.57 13.39 -15.26
CA GLY A 174 -5.35 14.76 -14.82
C GLY A 174 -4.78 14.91 -13.40
N VAL A 175 -4.22 13.85 -12.81
CA VAL A 175 -3.44 13.98 -11.57
C VAL A 175 -2.10 14.65 -11.89
N GLU A 176 -1.86 15.84 -11.37
CA GLU A 176 -0.71 16.70 -11.71
C GLU A 176 0.60 16.20 -11.05
N ILE A 177 1.15 15.08 -11.53
CA ILE A 177 2.42 14.52 -11.09
C ILE A 177 3.55 15.15 -11.92
N LYS A 178 4.52 15.80 -11.29
CA LYS A 178 5.68 16.41 -11.95
C LYS A 178 6.91 15.51 -11.96
N GLU A 179 7.07 14.69 -10.93
CA GLU A 179 8.16 13.74 -10.77
C GLU A 179 7.59 12.41 -10.26
N LEU A 180 8.04 11.31 -10.85
CA LEU A 180 7.66 9.96 -10.46
C LEU A 180 8.89 9.21 -9.94
N ASN A 181 8.87 8.84 -8.66
CA ASN A 181 9.88 7.97 -8.08
C ASN A 181 9.55 6.52 -8.41
N ILE A 182 10.55 5.76 -8.89
CA ILE A 182 10.45 4.29 -9.00
C ILE A 182 11.37 3.69 -7.94
N GLY A 183 10.77 3.07 -6.93
CA GLY A 183 11.49 2.52 -5.81
C GLY A 183 11.65 1.01 -5.83
N SER A 184 10.66 0.31 -6.37
CA SER A 184 10.70 -1.14 -6.52
C SER A 184 9.66 -1.61 -7.53
N MET A 185 10.08 -2.50 -8.41
CA MET A 185 9.21 -3.26 -9.32
C MET A 185 9.64 -4.72 -9.24
N ALA A 186 8.81 -5.55 -8.59
CA ALA A 186 9.14 -6.93 -8.30
C ALA A 186 9.30 -7.76 -9.58
N HIS A 187 10.20 -8.74 -9.51
CA HIS A 187 10.35 -9.73 -10.59
C HIS A 187 9.13 -10.66 -10.64
N SER A 188 8.70 -10.97 -11.84
CA SER A 188 7.71 -11.99 -12.16
C SER A 188 8.03 -12.63 -13.51
N ILE A 189 7.32 -13.68 -13.88
CA ILE A 189 7.50 -14.36 -15.17
C ILE A 189 7.33 -13.33 -16.30
N GLY A 190 8.27 -13.31 -17.24
CA GLY A 190 8.27 -12.39 -18.38
C GLY A 190 8.94 -11.04 -18.13
N LYS A 191 9.43 -10.76 -16.90
CA LYS A 191 10.19 -9.55 -16.58
C LYS A 191 11.69 -9.81 -16.55
N VAL A 192 12.46 -8.88 -17.07
CA VAL A 192 13.92 -8.86 -16.99
C VAL A 192 14.38 -7.98 -15.84
N VAL A 193 15.43 -8.39 -15.12
CA VAL A 193 15.98 -7.65 -13.98
C VAL A 193 16.96 -6.59 -14.48
N VAL A 194 16.60 -5.32 -14.31
CA VAL A 194 17.43 -4.19 -14.77
C VAL A 194 18.38 -3.68 -13.68
N ASN A 195 17.96 -3.75 -12.42
CA ASN A 195 18.81 -3.50 -11.24
C ASN A 195 18.34 -4.34 -10.03
N LYS A 196 18.93 -4.11 -8.85
CA LYS A 196 18.63 -4.88 -7.62
C LYS A 196 17.17 -4.73 -7.12
N ALA A 197 16.42 -3.75 -7.58
CA ALA A 197 15.08 -3.43 -7.07
C ALA A 197 14.01 -3.39 -8.17
N ILE A 198 14.42 -3.42 -9.44
CA ILE A 198 13.52 -3.16 -10.56
C ILE A 198 13.67 -4.28 -11.60
N ALA A 199 12.55 -4.91 -11.92
CA ALA A 199 12.37 -5.77 -13.09
C ALA A 199 11.25 -5.19 -13.97
N MET A 200 11.40 -5.32 -15.30
CA MET A 200 10.47 -4.75 -16.28
C MET A 200 10.12 -5.77 -17.35
N ASP A 201 8.89 -5.75 -17.82
CA ASP A 201 8.44 -6.38 -19.06
C ASP A 201 8.29 -5.36 -20.20
N LYS A 202 7.83 -5.83 -21.35
CA LYS A 202 7.61 -4.97 -22.54
C LYS A 202 6.57 -3.88 -22.28
N ASP A 203 5.55 -4.16 -21.49
CA ASP A 203 4.49 -3.20 -21.17
C ASP A 203 4.94 -2.16 -20.15
N ASP A 204 5.75 -2.55 -19.17
CA ASP A 204 6.38 -1.61 -18.23
C ASP A 204 7.27 -0.60 -18.98
N VAL A 205 8.11 -1.10 -19.91
CA VAL A 205 8.98 -0.25 -20.74
C VAL A 205 8.17 0.76 -21.54
N LYS A 206 7.14 0.30 -22.29
CA LYS A 206 6.24 1.18 -23.05
C LYS A 206 5.55 2.22 -22.18
N THR A 207 5.07 1.79 -21.02
CA THR A 207 4.36 2.65 -20.07
C THR A 207 5.28 3.74 -19.53
N ILE A 208 6.49 3.39 -19.10
CA ILE A 208 7.48 4.36 -18.60
C ILE A 208 7.90 5.35 -19.70
N GLU A 209 8.09 4.89 -20.94
CA GLU A 209 8.36 5.77 -22.07
C GLU A 209 7.22 6.75 -22.34
N LYS A 210 5.97 6.27 -22.25
CA LYS A 210 4.78 7.11 -22.39
C LYS A 210 4.68 8.16 -21.27
N ILE A 211 4.99 7.80 -20.02
CA ILE A 211 5.07 8.76 -18.91
C ILE A 211 6.16 9.79 -19.18
N LYS A 212 7.34 9.36 -19.65
CA LYS A 212 8.46 10.23 -20.00
C LYS A 212 8.09 11.22 -21.11
N SER A 213 7.40 10.78 -22.15
CA SER A 213 6.95 11.63 -23.26
C SER A 213 5.97 12.74 -22.83
N LYS A 214 5.32 12.59 -21.68
CA LYS A 214 4.46 13.61 -21.06
C LYS A 214 5.26 14.66 -20.25
N GLY A 215 6.60 14.60 -20.26
CA GLY A 215 7.46 15.55 -19.56
C GLY A 215 7.63 15.26 -18.05
N ILE A 216 7.18 14.11 -17.56
CA ILE A 216 7.33 13.71 -16.16
C ILE A 216 8.80 13.34 -15.90
N LYS A 217 9.39 13.92 -14.86
CA LYS A 217 10.74 13.59 -14.41
C LYS A 217 10.75 12.28 -13.64
N PHE A 218 11.85 11.54 -13.70
CA PHE A 218 12.00 10.29 -12.96
C PHE A 218 13.05 10.43 -11.86
N ASP A 219 12.75 9.85 -10.72
CA ASP A 219 13.64 9.70 -9.57
C ASP A 219 13.76 8.20 -9.24
N ILE A 220 14.87 7.58 -9.66
CA ILE A 220 15.08 6.15 -9.51
C ILE A 220 15.96 5.89 -8.30
N ARG A 221 15.33 5.57 -7.16
CA ARG A 221 16.01 5.21 -5.92
C ARG A 221 15.05 4.55 -4.93
N LYS A 222 15.58 3.63 -4.14
CA LYS A 222 14.82 2.86 -3.17
C LYS A 222 14.50 3.67 -1.91
N VAL A 223 15.50 4.40 -1.40
CA VAL A 223 15.37 5.30 -0.24
C VAL A 223 15.94 6.69 -0.56
N PRO A 224 15.54 7.74 0.17
CA PRO A 224 15.99 9.12 -0.12
C PRO A 224 17.51 9.32 -0.08
N ALA A 225 18.22 8.49 0.69
CA ALA A 225 19.69 8.57 0.82
C ALA A 225 20.45 7.92 -0.34
N ASP A 226 19.79 7.13 -1.17
CA ASP A 226 20.44 6.48 -2.31
C ASP A 226 20.77 7.49 -3.43
N SER A 227 21.80 7.20 -4.21
CA SER A 227 22.10 7.90 -5.45
C SER A 227 20.97 7.68 -6.47
N LYS A 228 20.61 8.70 -7.21
CA LYS A 228 19.62 8.57 -8.30
C LYS A 228 20.23 7.83 -9.49
N GLU A 229 19.55 6.80 -9.96
CA GLU A 229 19.89 6.14 -11.22
C GLU A 229 19.19 6.82 -12.41
N ASN A 230 19.76 6.67 -13.59
CA ASN A 230 19.20 7.23 -14.82
C ASN A 230 18.20 6.27 -15.45
N ILE A 231 16.96 6.73 -15.65
CA ILE A 231 15.89 5.91 -16.24
C ILE A 231 16.22 5.44 -17.66
N ASP A 232 16.93 6.24 -18.47
CA ASP A 232 17.26 5.89 -19.85
C ASP A 232 18.21 4.69 -19.92
N ASN A 233 19.16 4.62 -18.99
CA ASN A 233 20.07 3.49 -18.88
C ASN A 233 19.29 2.20 -18.51
N LEU A 234 18.33 2.29 -17.60
CA LEU A 234 17.50 1.15 -17.22
C LEU A 234 16.59 0.70 -18.38
N LEU A 235 15.96 1.63 -19.09
CA LEU A 235 15.16 1.32 -20.28
C LEU A 235 15.98 0.69 -21.38
N LYS A 236 17.20 1.19 -21.64
CA LYS A 236 18.13 0.62 -22.63
C LYS A 236 18.49 -0.82 -22.26
N LYS A 237 18.81 -1.08 -20.99
CA LYS A 237 19.12 -2.42 -20.50
C LYS A 237 17.90 -3.34 -20.63
N ALA A 238 16.71 -2.90 -20.19
CA ALA A 238 15.49 -3.68 -20.30
C ALA A 238 15.19 -4.08 -21.77
N LYS A 239 15.31 -3.13 -22.70
CA LYS A 239 15.07 -3.40 -24.14
C LYS A 239 16.07 -4.40 -24.71
N ALA A 240 17.34 -4.29 -24.35
CA ALA A 240 18.36 -5.22 -24.82
C ALA A 240 18.08 -6.67 -24.33
N GLU A 241 17.72 -6.84 -23.07
CA GLU A 241 17.43 -8.14 -22.50
C GLU A 241 16.10 -8.73 -22.99
N LEU A 242 15.04 -7.88 -23.16
CA LEU A 242 13.74 -8.30 -23.68
C LEU A 242 13.74 -8.56 -25.21
N GLY A 243 14.72 -8.02 -25.93
CA GLY A 243 14.93 -8.31 -27.35
C GLY A 243 15.71 -9.59 -27.61
N ASN A 244 16.43 -10.09 -26.60
CA ASN A 244 17.21 -11.33 -26.64
C ASN A 244 16.45 -12.54 -26.06
N ALA A 245 15.26 -12.34 -25.52
CA ALA A 245 14.35 -13.36 -24.97
C ALA A 245 13.18 -13.58 -25.95
#